data_12129a21cef2515957d69c744d5ac0c9
#
_entry.id   12129a21cef2515957d69c744d5ac0c9
#
_cell.length_a   1.000
_cell.length_b   1.000
_cell.length_c   1.000
_cell.angle_alpha   90.00
_cell.angle_beta   90.00
_cell.angle_gamma   90.00
#
_symmetry.space_group_name_H-M   'P 1'
#
loop_
_entity.id
_entity.type
_entity.pdbx_description
1 polymer ?
#
loop_
_entity_poly.entity_id
_entity_poly.type
_entity_poly.pdbx_seq_one_letter_code
_entity_poly.pdbx_strand_id
1 'polypeptide(L)'
;MAGTIQQIAELAGVSRGTVDRALNNRGRINPEVAKQIWQIADEIGYVPKHQRKKEQEQKKLEETYRIGVVTQLSNSPFMIQVNKGIYDAAERLLETGVQVIVKENPSVDEEAQLKSILELEEAGIQALAIMPVDCDRIREKLNDLIEEKQIPVVAFNTDIIGTKRNCFVGLDNWKSGQTAAGLMGLMMHGKGKVLGITGYFSNRAGSRRIDGFIEETRKQFPEMNLIGVQSSQDDAKEVEQIIVCLLYTSPSP
;
A
#
# COMPACT_ATOMS: atom_id res chain seq x y z
N MET A 1 -27.62 36.19 10.09
CA MET A 1 -28.29 35.12 10.89
C MET A 1 -28.84 34.11 9.90
N ALA A 2 -28.60 32.81 10.10
CA ALA A 2 -29.12 31.80 9.18
C ALA A 2 -30.66 31.75 9.26
N GLY A 3 -31.32 31.70 8.11
CA GLY A 3 -32.78 31.62 8.02
C GLY A 3 -33.37 30.40 8.75
N THR A 4 -34.63 30.46 9.11
CA THR A 4 -35.32 29.36 9.82
C THR A 4 -36.54 28.90 9.01
N ILE A 5 -36.97 27.65 9.22
CA ILE A 5 -38.22 27.10 8.62
C ILE A 5 -39.42 27.95 8.95
N GLN A 6 -39.43 28.61 10.12
CA GLN A 6 -40.48 29.49 10.54
C GLN A 6 -40.56 30.76 9.67
N GLN A 7 -39.42 31.40 9.41
CA GLN A 7 -39.32 32.57 8.54
C GLN A 7 -39.75 32.25 7.10
N ILE A 8 -39.36 31.08 6.58
CA ILE A 8 -39.80 30.63 5.25
C ILE A 8 -41.32 30.45 5.22
N ALA A 9 -41.91 29.86 6.27
CA ALA A 9 -43.36 29.66 6.37
C ALA A 9 -44.13 30.97 6.39
N GLU A 10 -43.63 31.97 7.14
CA GLU A 10 -44.21 33.31 7.23
C GLU A 10 -44.11 34.07 5.90
N LEU A 11 -42.94 34.03 5.23
CA LEU A 11 -42.72 34.70 3.95
C LEU A 11 -43.50 34.05 2.79
N ALA A 12 -43.63 32.74 2.80
CA ALA A 12 -44.37 31.99 1.79
C ALA A 12 -45.88 31.90 2.05
N GLY A 13 -46.36 32.35 3.21
CA GLY A 13 -47.77 32.28 3.58
C GLY A 13 -48.32 30.87 3.77
N VAL A 14 -47.48 29.92 4.18
CA VAL A 14 -47.82 28.48 4.31
C VAL A 14 -47.47 27.93 5.69
N SER A 15 -47.97 26.74 6.00
CA SER A 15 -47.63 26.08 7.27
C SER A 15 -46.17 25.58 7.29
N ARG A 16 -45.57 25.52 8.49
CA ARG A 16 -44.21 24.92 8.70
C ARG A 16 -44.15 23.52 8.18
N GLY A 17 -45.21 22.71 8.28
CA GLY A 17 -45.28 21.36 7.75
C GLY A 17 -45.26 21.33 6.22
N THR A 18 -45.78 22.37 5.54
CA THR A 18 -45.69 22.51 4.08
C THR A 18 -44.28 22.84 3.67
N VAL A 19 -43.58 23.73 4.38
CA VAL A 19 -42.17 24.05 4.14
C VAL A 19 -41.28 22.82 4.35
N ASP A 20 -41.46 22.11 5.45
CA ASP A 20 -40.67 20.87 5.72
C ASP A 20 -40.85 19.82 4.63
N ARG A 21 -42.09 19.63 4.17
CA ARG A 21 -42.36 18.67 3.06
C ARG A 21 -41.76 19.13 1.73
N ALA A 22 -41.82 20.44 1.42
CA ALA A 22 -41.22 21.00 0.21
C ALA A 22 -39.72 20.83 0.20
N LEU A 23 -39.03 21.22 1.28
CA LEU A 23 -37.58 21.19 1.40
C LEU A 23 -37.01 19.77 1.49
N ASN A 24 -37.80 18.77 1.94
CA ASN A 24 -37.39 17.39 2.07
C ASN A 24 -37.98 16.45 0.99
N ASN A 25 -38.61 16.99 -0.05
CA ASN A 25 -39.30 16.25 -1.11
C ASN A 25 -40.30 15.19 -0.59
N ARG A 26 -41.00 15.48 0.50
CA ARG A 26 -41.97 14.57 1.14
C ARG A 26 -43.40 14.98 0.82
N GLY A 27 -44.09 14.10 0.09
CA GLY A 27 -45.53 14.25 -0.17
C GLY A 27 -45.86 15.12 -1.39
N ARG A 28 -47.18 15.20 -1.74
CA ARG A 28 -47.67 15.97 -2.88
C ARG A 28 -47.85 17.44 -2.45
N ILE A 29 -46.96 18.31 -2.94
CA ILE A 29 -47.03 19.74 -2.80
C ILE A 29 -47.24 20.35 -4.18
N ASN A 30 -48.01 21.44 -4.26
CA ASN A 30 -48.13 22.18 -5.50
C ASN A 30 -46.74 22.64 -5.98
N PRO A 31 -46.35 22.34 -7.23
CA PRO A 31 -45.03 22.68 -7.75
C PRO A 31 -44.67 24.16 -7.67
N GLU A 32 -45.65 25.04 -7.84
CA GLU A 32 -45.42 26.50 -7.74
C GLU A 32 -45.10 26.94 -6.31
N VAL A 33 -45.83 26.36 -5.33
CA VAL A 33 -45.58 26.62 -3.90
C VAL A 33 -44.21 26.06 -3.49
N ALA A 34 -43.84 24.86 -3.98
CA ALA A 34 -42.56 24.29 -3.71
C ALA A 34 -41.40 25.16 -4.27
N LYS A 35 -41.55 25.67 -5.51
CA LYS A 35 -40.60 26.59 -6.13
C LYS A 35 -40.45 27.90 -5.34
N GLN A 36 -41.55 28.47 -4.88
CA GLN A 36 -41.54 29.69 -4.05
C GLN A 36 -40.82 29.46 -2.71
N ILE A 37 -41.06 28.29 -2.06
CA ILE A 37 -40.41 27.94 -0.79
C ILE A 37 -38.88 27.79 -1.00
N TRP A 38 -38.43 27.17 -2.08
CA TRP A 38 -37.02 27.06 -2.39
C TRP A 38 -36.36 28.40 -2.70
N GLN A 39 -37.04 29.28 -3.42
CA GLN A 39 -36.55 30.63 -3.71
C GLN A 39 -36.37 31.45 -2.43
N ILE A 40 -37.37 31.45 -1.54
CA ILE A 40 -37.29 32.14 -0.24
C ILE A 40 -36.19 31.54 0.63
N ALA A 41 -36.04 30.18 0.63
CA ALA A 41 -34.97 29.52 1.39
C ALA A 41 -33.57 29.98 0.94
N ASP A 42 -33.37 30.13 -0.37
CA ASP A 42 -32.12 30.62 -0.96
C ASP A 42 -31.88 32.10 -0.60
N GLU A 43 -32.88 32.95 -0.73
CA GLU A 43 -32.79 34.38 -0.40
C GLU A 43 -32.44 34.68 1.08
N ILE A 44 -32.91 33.83 2.02
CA ILE A 44 -32.59 33.97 3.45
C ILE A 44 -31.40 33.11 3.91
N GLY A 45 -30.74 32.42 2.96
CA GLY A 45 -29.60 31.57 3.24
C GLY A 45 -29.91 30.34 4.10
N TYR A 46 -31.12 29.78 3.96
CA TYR A 46 -31.51 28.56 4.67
C TYR A 46 -31.11 27.31 3.87
N VAL A 47 -30.27 26.48 4.45
CA VAL A 47 -29.89 25.18 3.89
C VAL A 47 -30.55 24.05 4.68
N PRO A 48 -31.34 23.15 4.05
CA PRO A 48 -31.94 21.98 4.71
C PRO A 48 -30.92 21.07 5.38
N LYS A 49 -31.29 20.44 6.51
CA LYS A 49 -30.35 19.57 7.29
C LYS A 49 -29.75 18.45 6.46
N HIS A 50 -30.50 17.82 5.55
CA HIS A 50 -30.01 16.75 4.71
C HIS A 50 -28.98 17.25 3.68
N GLN A 51 -29.10 18.47 3.20
CA GLN A 51 -28.20 19.10 2.25
C GLN A 51 -26.88 19.51 2.94
N ARG A 52 -26.98 20.11 4.14
CA ARG A 52 -25.81 20.40 5.00
C ARG A 52 -25.03 19.15 5.33
N LYS A 53 -25.72 18.03 5.60
CA LYS A 53 -25.07 16.75 5.88
C LYS A 53 -24.35 16.21 4.65
N LYS A 54 -24.95 16.28 3.46
CA LYS A 54 -24.30 15.91 2.20
C LYS A 54 -23.10 16.80 1.88
N GLU A 55 -23.23 18.10 2.03
CA GLU A 55 -22.12 19.05 1.81
C GLU A 55 -20.97 18.82 2.81
N GLN A 56 -21.28 18.53 4.08
CA GLN A 56 -20.28 18.19 5.08
C GLN A 56 -19.60 16.82 4.78
N GLU A 57 -20.36 15.83 4.35
CA GLU A 57 -19.82 14.53 3.94
C GLU A 57 -18.95 14.68 2.69
N GLN A 58 -19.39 15.48 1.71
CA GLN A 58 -18.64 15.75 0.48
C GLN A 58 -17.36 16.54 0.76
N LYS A 59 -17.43 17.57 1.61
CA LYS A 59 -16.28 18.34 2.06
C LYS A 59 -15.29 17.48 2.86
N LYS A 60 -15.78 16.57 3.70
CA LYS A 60 -14.96 15.60 4.42
C LYS A 60 -14.28 14.59 3.49
N LEU A 61 -14.94 14.21 2.39
CA LEU A 61 -14.35 13.37 1.33
C LEU A 61 -13.29 14.14 0.51
N GLU A 62 -13.48 15.42 0.25
CA GLU A 62 -12.50 16.27 -0.44
C GLU A 62 -11.28 16.57 0.44
N GLU A 63 -11.45 16.63 1.77
CA GLU A 63 -10.38 16.81 2.76
C GLU A 63 -9.70 15.49 3.18
N THR A 64 -10.18 14.33 2.69
CA THR A 64 -9.62 13.02 3.03
C THR A 64 -8.32 12.78 2.27
N TYR A 65 -7.21 12.65 3.00
CA TYR A 65 -5.91 12.29 2.43
C TYR A 65 -5.89 10.81 2.05
N ARG A 66 -5.52 10.48 0.81
CA ARG A 66 -5.49 9.09 0.33
C ARG A 66 -4.06 8.61 0.18
N ILE A 67 -3.74 7.51 0.84
CA ILE A 67 -2.45 6.83 0.73
C ILE A 67 -2.67 5.50 0.04
N GLY A 68 -1.97 5.27 -1.06
CA GLY A 68 -1.89 3.96 -1.71
C GLY A 68 -0.85 3.08 -1.04
N VAL A 69 -1.16 1.80 -0.88
CA VAL A 69 -0.19 0.78 -0.45
C VAL A 69 -0.21 -0.37 -1.44
N VAL A 70 0.96 -0.76 -1.96
CA VAL A 70 1.10 -1.91 -2.86
C VAL A 70 2.02 -2.93 -2.22
N THR A 71 1.52 -4.14 -2.00
CA THR A 71 2.28 -5.28 -1.51
C THR A 71 2.40 -6.38 -2.57
N GLN A 72 3.31 -7.32 -2.37
CA GLN A 72 3.47 -8.52 -3.20
C GLN A 72 3.67 -9.74 -2.30
N LEU A 73 3.52 -10.95 -2.87
CA LEU A 73 3.58 -12.20 -2.12
C LEU A 73 2.57 -12.25 -0.95
N SER A 74 1.37 -11.70 -1.18
CA SER A 74 0.36 -11.46 -0.14
C SER A 74 -0.04 -12.73 0.63
N ASN A 75 0.09 -13.91 0.02
CA ASN A 75 -0.24 -15.20 0.60
C ASN A 75 0.92 -15.82 1.42
N SER A 76 2.12 -15.23 1.42
CA SER A 76 3.22 -15.76 2.21
C SER A 76 2.99 -15.50 3.71
N PRO A 77 3.42 -16.42 4.60
CA PRO A 77 3.23 -16.25 6.05
C PRO A 77 3.80 -14.94 6.60
N PHE A 78 4.91 -14.47 6.02
CA PHE A 78 5.51 -13.18 6.37
C PHE A 78 4.61 -12.01 5.96
N MET A 79 4.14 -11.99 4.70
CA MET A 79 3.33 -10.88 4.21
C MET A 79 1.93 -10.82 4.82
N ILE A 80 1.36 -11.95 5.21
CA ILE A 80 0.11 -11.96 5.99
C ILE A 80 0.25 -11.12 7.26
N GLN A 81 1.39 -11.23 7.98
CA GLN A 81 1.62 -10.43 9.19
C GLN A 81 1.88 -8.95 8.86
N VAL A 82 2.61 -8.67 7.79
CA VAL A 82 2.85 -7.30 7.31
C VAL A 82 1.53 -6.65 6.91
N ASN A 83 0.72 -7.32 6.10
CA ASN A 83 -0.58 -6.81 5.65
C ASN A 83 -1.52 -6.57 6.84
N LYS A 84 -1.54 -7.45 7.83
CA LYS A 84 -2.28 -7.22 9.07
C LYS A 84 -1.86 -5.90 9.74
N GLY A 85 -0.56 -5.65 9.87
CA GLY A 85 -0.05 -4.39 10.43
C GLY A 85 -0.43 -3.17 9.58
N ILE A 86 -0.49 -3.32 8.25
CA ILE A 86 -0.96 -2.26 7.34
C ILE A 86 -2.44 -1.95 7.59
N TYR A 87 -3.30 -2.97 7.70
CA TYR A 87 -4.73 -2.77 7.97
C TYR A 87 -4.98 -2.19 9.37
N ASP A 88 -4.25 -2.65 10.39
CA ASP A 88 -4.33 -2.10 11.74
C ASP A 88 -3.90 -0.60 11.77
N ALA A 89 -2.92 -0.23 10.95
CA ALA A 89 -2.52 1.18 10.79
C ALA A 89 -3.55 1.98 10.00
N ALA A 90 -4.12 1.40 8.94
CA ALA A 90 -5.15 2.03 8.12
C ALA A 90 -6.40 2.40 8.93
N GLU A 91 -6.84 1.51 9.81
CA GLU A 91 -7.98 1.75 10.71
C GLU A 91 -7.71 2.94 11.64
N ARG A 92 -6.53 3.00 12.26
CA ARG A 92 -6.15 4.15 13.11
C ARG A 92 -6.03 5.45 12.34
N LEU A 93 -5.53 5.43 11.12
CA LEU A 93 -5.37 6.61 10.28
C LEU A 93 -6.71 7.17 9.80
N LEU A 94 -7.72 6.32 9.62
CA LEU A 94 -9.05 6.74 9.20
C LEU A 94 -9.68 7.75 10.18
N GLU A 95 -9.42 7.61 11.47
CA GLU A 95 -9.88 8.55 12.50
C GLU A 95 -9.27 9.95 12.33
N THR A 96 -8.10 10.03 11.71
CA THR A 96 -7.38 11.30 11.44
C THR A 96 -7.72 11.93 10.08
N GLY A 97 -8.68 11.35 9.34
CA GLY A 97 -9.04 11.81 7.99
C GLY A 97 -8.13 11.28 6.88
N VAL A 98 -7.33 10.26 7.16
CA VAL A 98 -6.47 9.60 6.16
C VAL A 98 -7.07 8.25 5.77
N GLN A 99 -7.35 8.08 4.48
CA GLN A 99 -7.79 6.81 3.90
C GLN A 99 -6.61 6.05 3.30
N VAL A 100 -6.42 4.81 3.69
CA VAL A 100 -5.42 3.92 3.09
C VAL A 100 -6.10 2.96 2.12
N ILE A 101 -5.61 2.89 0.89
CA ILE A 101 -6.11 1.99 -0.17
C ILE A 101 -5.02 0.95 -0.43
N VAL A 102 -5.29 -0.30 -0.08
CA VAL A 102 -4.31 -1.40 -0.18
C VAL A 102 -4.57 -2.23 -1.43
N LYS A 103 -3.51 -2.50 -2.19
CA LYS A 103 -3.48 -3.44 -3.33
C LYS A 103 -2.51 -4.56 -3.01
N GLU A 104 -3.03 -5.76 -2.88
CA GLU A 104 -2.27 -6.96 -2.57
C GLU A 104 -2.05 -7.80 -3.83
N ASN A 105 -0.79 -7.98 -4.22
CA ASN A 105 -0.44 -8.86 -5.33
C ASN A 105 0.02 -10.23 -4.77
N PRO A 106 -0.51 -11.35 -5.28
CA PRO A 106 -0.19 -12.67 -4.75
C PRO A 106 1.22 -13.16 -5.14
N SER A 107 1.83 -12.57 -6.16
CA SER A 107 3.13 -12.94 -6.70
C SER A 107 4.03 -11.73 -6.91
N VAL A 108 5.28 -11.99 -7.33
CA VAL A 108 6.20 -10.97 -7.85
C VAL A 108 5.96 -10.86 -9.35
N ASP A 109 5.03 -9.98 -9.73
CA ASP A 109 4.59 -9.78 -11.11
C ASP A 109 4.57 -8.30 -11.47
N GLU A 110 5.30 -7.96 -12.53
CA GLU A 110 5.48 -6.58 -13.00
C GLU A 110 4.17 -5.98 -13.51
N GLU A 111 3.42 -6.73 -14.32
CA GLU A 111 2.17 -6.25 -14.93
C GLU A 111 1.08 -6.03 -13.87
N ALA A 112 0.94 -6.99 -12.95
CA ALA A 112 -0.02 -6.88 -11.84
C ALA A 112 0.32 -5.68 -10.94
N GLN A 113 1.61 -5.45 -10.67
CA GLN A 113 2.03 -4.33 -9.85
C GLN A 113 1.81 -3.00 -10.56
N LEU A 114 2.15 -2.89 -11.85
CA LEU A 114 1.89 -1.68 -12.63
C LEU A 114 0.40 -1.35 -12.67
N LYS A 115 -0.46 -2.34 -12.88
CA LYS A 115 -1.91 -2.18 -12.83
C LYS A 115 -2.37 -1.66 -11.47
N SER A 116 -1.85 -2.23 -10.37
CA SER A 116 -2.17 -1.78 -9.02
C SER A 116 -1.78 -0.31 -8.79
N ILE A 117 -0.62 0.13 -9.31
CA ILE A 117 -0.18 1.53 -9.22
C ILE A 117 -1.12 2.44 -10.02
N LEU A 118 -1.49 2.07 -11.24
CA LEU A 118 -2.40 2.86 -12.08
C LEU A 118 -3.79 3.01 -11.46
N GLU A 119 -4.35 1.93 -10.91
CA GLU A 119 -5.63 1.98 -10.22
C GLU A 119 -5.59 2.89 -8.97
N LEU A 120 -4.48 2.93 -8.25
CA LEU A 120 -4.29 3.84 -7.12
C LEU A 120 -4.15 5.30 -7.58
N GLU A 121 -3.45 5.54 -8.68
CA GLU A 121 -3.35 6.87 -9.30
C GLU A 121 -4.74 7.38 -9.72
N GLU A 122 -5.54 6.54 -10.38
CA GLU A 122 -6.94 6.86 -10.76
C GLU A 122 -7.82 7.12 -9.52
N ALA A 123 -7.56 6.42 -8.41
CA ALA A 123 -8.24 6.66 -7.14
C ALA A 123 -7.82 7.98 -6.47
N GLY A 124 -6.86 8.71 -7.04
CA GLY A 124 -6.41 10.02 -6.57
C GLY A 124 -5.61 9.94 -5.27
N ILE A 125 -4.68 9.02 -5.17
CA ILE A 125 -3.74 8.95 -4.02
C ILE A 125 -2.81 10.16 -4.01
N GLN A 126 -2.40 10.58 -2.83
CA GLN A 126 -1.48 11.70 -2.59
C GLN A 126 -0.14 11.24 -2.00
N ALA A 127 -0.01 9.96 -1.70
CA ALA A 127 1.24 9.30 -1.33
C ALA A 127 1.16 7.81 -1.66
N LEU A 128 2.31 7.18 -1.92
CA LEU A 128 2.40 5.75 -2.21
C LEU A 128 3.45 5.09 -1.30
N ALA A 129 3.03 4.03 -0.59
CA ALA A 129 3.95 3.08 0.01
C ALA A 129 3.96 1.79 -0.82
N ILE A 130 5.12 1.30 -1.20
CA ILE A 130 5.22 0.18 -2.13
C ILE A 130 6.34 -0.80 -1.75
N MET A 131 6.06 -2.09 -1.87
CA MET A 131 7.06 -3.14 -1.94
C MET A 131 7.34 -3.42 -3.42
N PRO A 132 8.36 -2.78 -4.04
CA PRO A 132 8.48 -2.74 -5.49
C PRO A 132 9.07 -4.03 -6.09
N VAL A 133 8.63 -4.37 -7.29
CA VAL A 133 9.36 -5.27 -8.20
C VAL A 133 10.53 -4.48 -8.79
N ASP A 134 11.75 -5.04 -8.74
CA ASP A 134 12.95 -4.36 -9.27
C ASP A 134 13.06 -4.57 -10.78
N CYS A 135 12.34 -3.76 -11.54
CA CYS A 135 12.41 -3.71 -13.00
C CYS A 135 12.32 -2.26 -13.51
N ASP A 136 12.73 -2.05 -14.76
CA ASP A 136 12.80 -0.69 -15.35
C ASP A 136 11.43 -0.03 -15.44
N ARG A 137 10.41 -0.77 -15.80
CA ARG A 137 9.04 -0.27 -15.95
C ARG A 137 8.46 0.29 -14.64
N ILE A 138 8.66 -0.44 -13.53
CA ILE A 138 8.22 0.04 -12.21
C ILE A 138 9.07 1.24 -11.78
N ARG A 139 10.38 1.21 -12.05
CA ARG A 139 11.29 2.34 -11.75
C ARG A 139 10.87 3.61 -12.46
N GLU A 140 10.59 3.54 -13.76
CA GLU A 140 10.11 4.65 -14.56
C GLU A 140 8.77 5.18 -14.04
N LYS A 141 7.81 4.28 -13.76
CA LYS A 141 6.50 4.66 -13.23
C LYS A 141 6.58 5.34 -11.88
N LEU A 142 7.45 4.86 -10.97
CA LEU A 142 7.64 5.50 -9.67
C LEU A 142 8.28 6.89 -9.81
N ASN A 143 9.23 7.05 -10.74
CA ASN A 143 9.81 8.38 -11.02
C ASN A 143 8.77 9.33 -11.64
N ASP A 144 7.90 8.87 -12.55
CA ASP A 144 6.77 9.66 -13.09
C ASP A 144 5.85 10.16 -11.97
N LEU A 145 5.45 9.28 -11.04
CA LEU A 145 4.63 9.67 -9.89
C LEU A 145 5.28 10.76 -9.05
N ILE A 146 6.59 10.67 -8.82
CA ILE A 146 7.31 11.63 -7.97
C ILE A 146 7.53 12.95 -8.71
N GLU A 147 7.99 12.92 -9.95
CA GLU A 147 8.44 14.12 -10.68
C GLU A 147 7.27 14.86 -11.33
N GLU A 148 6.38 14.13 -12.03
CA GLU A 148 5.30 14.73 -12.78
C GLU A 148 4.02 14.91 -11.95
N LYS A 149 3.73 13.93 -11.06
CA LYS A 149 2.50 13.95 -10.26
C LYS A 149 2.70 14.51 -8.85
N GLN A 150 3.96 14.72 -8.43
CA GLN A 150 4.31 15.18 -7.08
C GLN A 150 3.76 14.28 -5.96
N ILE A 151 3.64 12.97 -6.25
CA ILE A 151 3.20 11.95 -5.31
C ILE A 151 4.44 11.36 -4.63
N PRO A 152 4.66 11.59 -3.32
CA PRO A 152 5.78 11.01 -2.61
C PRO A 152 5.66 9.49 -2.54
N VAL A 153 6.81 8.83 -2.73
CA VAL A 153 6.91 7.37 -2.73
C VAL A 153 7.85 6.90 -1.62
N VAL A 154 7.36 5.95 -0.83
CA VAL A 154 8.12 5.21 0.19
C VAL A 154 8.22 3.76 -0.25
N ALA A 155 9.44 3.27 -0.49
CA ALA A 155 9.66 1.84 -0.66
C ALA A 155 9.79 1.16 0.70
N PHE A 156 9.24 -0.05 0.85
CA PHE A 156 9.37 -0.80 2.09
C PHE A 156 9.64 -2.29 1.84
N ASN A 157 10.25 -2.96 2.83
CA ASN A 157 10.67 -4.36 2.81
C ASN A 157 11.71 -4.69 1.72
N THR A 158 11.46 -4.39 0.46
CA THR A 158 12.41 -4.46 -0.65
C THR A 158 12.59 -3.09 -1.26
N ASP A 159 13.81 -2.80 -1.72
CA ASP A 159 14.19 -1.51 -2.26
C ASP A 159 14.29 -1.57 -3.79
N ILE A 160 14.19 -0.42 -4.44
CA ILE A 160 14.40 -0.22 -5.88
C ILE A 160 15.36 0.95 -6.12
N ILE A 161 16.58 0.64 -6.55
CA ILE A 161 17.62 1.66 -6.82
C ILE A 161 17.35 2.34 -8.16
N GLY A 162 17.78 3.60 -8.28
CA GLY A 162 17.57 4.40 -9.49
C GLY A 162 16.21 5.08 -9.53
N THR A 163 15.46 5.05 -8.43
CA THR A 163 14.26 5.86 -8.23
C THR A 163 14.54 7.09 -7.39
N LYS A 164 13.70 8.11 -7.53
CA LYS A 164 13.72 9.34 -6.71
C LYS A 164 12.84 9.20 -5.46
N ARG A 165 12.56 7.98 -5.01
CA ARG A 165 11.75 7.72 -3.82
C ARG A 165 12.24 8.53 -2.62
N ASN A 166 11.30 8.97 -1.79
CA ASN A 166 11.60 9.81 -0.64
C ASN A 166 12.37 9.07 0.45
N CYS A 167 12.04 7.79 0.70
CA CYS A 167 12.80 6.96 1.63
C CYS A 167 12.57 5.45 1.37
N PHE A 168 13.38 4.64 2.02
CA PHE A 168 13.23 3.20 2.14
C PHE A 168 13.07 2.82 3.62
N VAL A 169 12.08 2.00 3.91
CA VAL A 169 11.82 1.44 5.24
C VAL A 169 12.00 -0.07 5.18
N GLY A 170 13.09 -0.56 5.73
CA GLY A 170 13.39 -1.98 5.67
C GLY A 170 14.72 -2.34 6.32
N LEU A 171 15.07 -3.62 6.22
CA LEU A 171 16.32 -4.14 6.72
C LEU A 171 17.46 -3.82 5.72
N ASP A 172 18.65 -3.54 6.24
CA ASP A 172 19.87 -3.60 5.43
C ASP A 172 20.16 -5.07 5.09
N ASN A 173 19.63 -5.48 3.94
CA ASN A 173 19.70 -6.87 3.51
C ASN A 173 21.12 -7.35 3.25
N TRP A 174 22.02 -6.45 2.86
CA TRP A 174 23.42 -6.78 2.66
C TRP A 174 24.12 -7.10 4.00
N LYS A 175 23.97 -6.25 5.01
CA LYS A 175 24.44 -6.52 6.36
C LYS A 175 23.82 -7.75 6.98
N SER A 176 22.54 -8.01 6.67
CA SER A 176 21.87 -9.24 7.09
C SER A 176 22.55 -10.49 6.53
N GLY A 177 22.96 -10.46 5.26
CA GLY A 177 23.75 -11.51 4.63
C GLY A 177 25.12 -11.70 5.29
N GLN A 178 25.82 -10.60 5.56
CA GLN A 178 27.11 -10.65 6.29
C GLN A 178 26.95 -11.27 7.68
N THR A 179 25.90 -10.89 8.41
CA THR A 179 25.61 -11.47 9.72
C THR A 179 25.37 -12.98 9.65
N ALA A 180 24.60 -13.42 8.64
CA ALA A 180 24.36 -14.84 8.40
C ALA A 180 25.65 -15.62 8.10
N ALA A 181 26.54 -15.04 7.27
CA ALA A 181 27.85 -15.63 6.98
C ALA A 181 28.72 -15.73 8.23
N GLY A 182 28.75 -14.68 9.05
CA GLY A 182 29.48 -14.69 10.32
C GLY A 182 29.00 -15.77 11.27
N LEU A 183 27.68 -15.88 11.49
CA LEU A 183 27.09 -16.93 12.32
C LEU A 183 27.38 -18.32 11.76
N MET A 184 27.19 -18.54 10.46
CA MET A 184 27.47 -19.81 9.81
C MET A 184 28.95 -20.18 9.93
N GLY A 185 29.86 -19.21 9.72
CA GLY A 185 31.30 -19.44 9.87
C GLY A 185 31.70 -19.86 11.28
N LEU A 186 31.11 -19.25 12.32
CA LEU A 186 31.32 -19.66 13.70
C LEU A 186 30.80 -21.09 13.96
N MET A 187 29.58 -21.40 13.52
CA MET A 187 28.98 -22.73 13.69
C MET A 187 29.73 -23.84 12.99
N MET A 188 30.31 -23.56 11.81
CA MET A 188 31.06 -24.49 10.96
C MET A 188 32.56 -24.47 11.23
N HIS A 189 33.05 -23.73 12.22
CA HIS A 189 34.47 -23.53 12.48
C HIS A 189 35.24 -23.01 11.24
N GLY A 190 34.58 -22.19 10.42
CA GLY A 190 35.12 -21.52 9.24
C GLY A 190 35.34 -22.43 8.01
N LYS A 191 34.86 -23.66 8.01
CA LYS A 191 35.09 -24.65 6.96
C LYS A 191 33.84 -25.37 6.50
N GLY A 192 33.85 -25.87 5.24
CA GLY A 192 32.80 -26.73 4.73
C GLY A 192 32.03 -26.15 3.55
N LYS A 193 30.97 -26.84 3.13
CA LYS A 193 30.15 -26.49 2.00
C LYS A 193 28.82 -25.91 2.45
N VAL A 194 28.41 -24.79 1.86
CA VAL A 194 27.16 -24.10 2.14
C VAL A 194 26.36 -23.98 0.86
N LEU A 195 25.05 -24.22 0.93
CA LEU A 195 24.10 -23.92 -0.12
C LEU A 195 23.27 -22.72 0.30
N GLY A 196 23.12 -21.74 -0.59
CA GLY A 196 22.16 -20.66 -0.44
C GLY A 196 20.81 -21.03 -1.06
N ILE A 197 19.71 -20.82 -0.32
CA ILE A 197 18.35 -20.91 -0.87
C ILE A 197 17.70 -19.54 -0.65
N THR A 198 17.20 -18.96 -1.74
CA THR A 198 16.50 -17.67 -1.73
C THR A 198 15.12 -17.82 -2.35
N GLY A 199 14.23 -16.85 -2.17
CA GLY A 199 12.95 -16.81 -2.85
C GLY A 199 13.11 -16.52 -4.35
N TYR A 200 12.61 -15.40 -4.83
CA TYR A 200 12.78 -14.97 -6.22
C TYR A 200 14.12 -14.25 -6.40
N PHE A 201 14.88 -14.57 -7.46
CA PHE A 201 16.08 -13.82 -7.83
C PHE A 201 15.79 -12.36 -8.22
N SER A 202 14.60 -12.08 -8.74
CA SER A 202 14.12 -10.72 -9.01
C SER A 202 13.77 -9.92 -7.74
N ASN A 203 13.75 -10.56 -6.58
CA ASN A 203 13.58 -9.89 -5.30
C ASN A 203 14.93 -9.37 -4.80
N ARG A 204 15.12 -8.06 -4.84
CA ARG A 204 16.35 -7.39 -4.45
C ARG A 204 16.79 -7.69 -3.01
N ALA A 205 15.84 -7.86 -2.09
CA ALA A 205 16.16 -8.20 -0.71
C ALA A 205 16.92 -9.55 -0.62
N GLY A 206 16.47 -10.56 -1.36
CA GLY A 206 17.13 -11.86 -1.46
C GLY A 206 18.52 -11.75 -2.06
N SER A 207 18.64 -11.11 -3.22
CA SER A 207 19.94 -10.94 -3.92
C SER A 207 20.95 -10.21 -3.05
N ARG A 208 20.56 -9.13 -2.37
CA ARG A 208 21.46 -8.38 -1.47
C ARG A 208 21.93 -9.21 -0.27
N ARG A 209 21.06 -10.09 0.27
CA ARG A 209 21.48 -11.02 1.35
C ARG A 209 22.54 -12.00 0.85
N ILE A 210 22.35 -12.55 -0.35
CA ILE A 210 23.32 -13.46 -0.95
C ILE A 210 24.66 -12.73 -1.21
N ASP A 211 24.63 -11.52 -1.77
CA ASP A 211 25.83 -10.74 -2.02
C ASP A 211 26.62 -10.48 -0.72
N GLY A 212 25.93 -10.04 0.35
CA GLY A 212 26.55 -9.82 1.65
C GLY A 212 27.12 -11.09 2.27
N PHE A 213 26.39 -12.21 2.11
CA PHE A 213 26.88 -13.53 2.56
C PHE A 213 28.16 -13.94 1.83
N ILE A 214 28.19 -13.82 0.50
CA ILE A 214 29.36 -14.19 -0.33
C ILE A 214 30.57 -13.34 0.05
N GLU A 215 30.37 -12.03 0.18
CA GLU A 215 31.46 -11.10 0.51
C GLU A 215 32.08 -11.42 1.86
N GLU A 216 31.25 -11.56 2.90
CA GLU A 216 31.73 -11.85 4.25
C GLU A 216 32.40 -13.24 4.33
N THR A 217 31.84 -14.26 3.65
CA THR A 217 32.45 -15.60 3.56
C THR A 217 33.82 -15.51 2.96
N ARG A 218 33.98 -14.84 1.83
CA ARG A 218 35.29 -14.70 1.17
C ARG A 218 36.32 -13.99 2.03
N LYS A 219 35.88 -12.98 2.81
CA LYS A 219 36.75 -12.14 3.63
C LYS A 219 37.18 -12.83 4.92
N GLN A 220 36.26 -13.48 5.61
CA GLN A 220 36.49 -13.99 6.96
C GLN A 220 36.67 -15.52 7.04
N PHE A 221 36.08 -16.26 6.10
CA PHE A 221 36.00 -17.69 6.13
C PHE A 221 36.33 -18.34 4.78
N PRO A 222 37.60 -18.19 4.27
CA PRO A 222 37.95 -18.59 2.93
C PRO A 222 37.89 -20.12 2.67
N GLU A 223 37.87 -20.95 3.73
CA GLU A 223 37.65 -22.39 3.64
C GLU A 223 36.17 -22.81 3.68
N MET A 224 35.27 -21.87 3.85
CA MET A 224 33.81 -22.10 3.74
C MET A 224 33.39 -21.81 2.29
N ASN A 225 32.92 -22.83 1.60
CA ASN A 225 32.64 -22.79 0.18
C ASN A 225 31.13 -22.73 -0.08
N LEU A 226 30.64 -21.64 -0.66
CA LEU A 226 29.27 -21.55 -1.17
C LEU A 226 29.20 -22.31 -2.49
N ILE A 227 28.59 -23.53 -2.48
CA ILE A 227 28.52 -24.43 -3.64
C ILE A 227 27.46 -24.02 -4.66
N GLY A 228 26.55 -23.13 -4.31
CA GLY A 228 25.54 -22.62 -5.22
C GLY A 228 24.46 -21.81 -4.48
N VAL A 229 23.62 -21.19 -5.28
CA VAL A 229 22.38 -20.51 -4.82
C VAL A 229 21.21 -21.01 -5.66
N GLN A 230 20.14 -21.42 -5.01
CA GLN A 230 18.92 -21.90 -5.64
C GLN A 230 17.75 -20.97 -5.33
N SER A 231 16.83 -20.83 -6.27
CA SER A 231 15.57 -20.12 -6.07
C SER A 231 14.47 -21.11 -5.70
N SER A 232 13.77 -20.83 -4.59
CA SER A 232 12.61 -21.61 -4.16
C SER A 232 11.28 -20.93 -4.54
N GLN A 233 11.31 -19.76 -5.15
CA GLN A 233 10.13 -18.97 -5.47
C GLN A 233 9.20 -18.72 -4.25
N ASP A 234 9.78 -18.73 -3.05
CA ASP A 234 9.10 -18.67 -1.74
C ASP A 234 8.09 -19.82 -1.50
N ASP A 235 8.28 -20.97 -2.18
CA ASP A 235 7.50 -22.19 -2.02
C ASP A 235 8.23 -23.20 -1.14
N ALA A 236 7.57 -23.68 -0.08
CA ALA A 236 8.13 -24.63 0.88
C ALA A 236 8.41 -26.02 0.24
N LYS A 237 7.59 -26.42 -0.74
CA LYS A 237 7.77 -27.70 -1.45
C LYS A 237 9.00 -27.65 -2.36
N GLU A 238 9.22 -26.52 -3.02
CA GLU A 238 10.43 -26.29 -3.81
C GLU A 238 11.69 -26.36 -2.93
N VAL A 239 11.65 -25.75 -1.73
CA VAL A 239 12.74 -25.86 -0.75
C VAL A 239 13.01 -27.32 -0.39
N GLU A 240 11.98 -28.10 -0.10
CA GLU A 240 12.09 -29.53 0.23
C GLU A 240 12.72 -30.32 -0.92
N GLN A 241 12.27 -30.10 -2.15
CA GLN A 241 12.81 -30.75 -3.35
C GLN A 241 14.28 -30.41 -3.58
N ILE A 242 14.67 -29.14 -3.43
CA ILE A 242 16.05 -28.69 -3.55
C ILE A 242 16.94 -29.42 -2.52
N ILE A 243 16.49 -29.49 -1.25
CA ILE A 243 17.24 -30.14 -0.18
C ILE A 243 17.38 -31.65 -0.44
N VAL A 244 16.27 -32.31 -0.77
CA VAL A 244 16.28 -33.76 -1.06
C VAL A 244 17.18 -34.08 -2.24
N CYS A 245 17.06 -33.33 -3.34
CA CYS A 245 17.91 -33.54 -4.53
C CYS A 245 19.40 -33.43 -4.17
N LEU A 246 19.80 -32.45 -3.39
CA LEU A 246 21.19 -32.22 -3.01
C LEU A 246 21.72 -33.26 -2.02
N LEU A 247 20.89 -33.73 -1.10
CA LEU A 247 21.27 -34.79 -0.17
C LEU A 247 21.51 -36.14 -0.87
N TYR A 248 20.73 -36.46 -1.91
CA TYR A 248 20.83 -37.73 -2.62
C TYR A 248 21.77 -37.69 -3.84
N THR A 249 22.05 -36.51 -4.40
CA THR A 249 22.96 -36.38 -5.55
C THR A 249 24.39 -35.99 -5.16
N SER A 250 24.61 -35.55 -3.92
CA SER A 250 25.97 -35.29 -3.44
C SER A 250 26.67 -36.62 -3.17
N PRO A 251 27.85 -36.90 -3.78
CA PRO A 251 28.59 -38.09 -3.42
C PRO A 251 28.90 -38.07 -1.92
N SER A 252 28.54 -39.16 -1.25
CA SER A 252 28.88 -39.38 0.17
C SER A 252 30.38 -39.17 0.36
N PRO A 253 30.82 -38.56 1.45
CA PRO A 253 32.24 -38.38 1.73
C PRO A 253 32.98 -39.72 1.87
#